data_7c12cb22ecfb3e5a3b61fffa6a73ff63
#
_entry.id   7c12cb22ecfb3e5a3b61fffa6a73ff63
#
_cell.length_a   1.000
_cell.length_b   1.000
_cell.length_c   1.000
_cell.angle_alpha   90.00
_cell.angle_beta   90.00
_cell.angle_gamma   90.00
#
_symmetry.space_group_name_H-M   'P 1'
#
loop_
_entity.id
_entity.type
_entity.pdbx_description
1 polymer ?
#
loop_
_entity_poly.entity_id
_entity_poly.type
_entity_poly.pdbx_seq_one_letter_code
_entity_poly.pdbx_strand_id
1 'polypeptide(L)'
;MVEAVLLGTIATASGHVFGHATLNAPASLNALSLEMVDRLNPQLQAWADDARVAGVVLDAMGDKAFCAGGDVLALHRSITATPAGGVPQDAAAFFEREYRLDHRIHTFPKPLLCWGHGIVMGGGIGLLAGASHRVVTARTKLAMPEITIGLYPDVGGSWFLARALRPVPGTDRRAAERQRCVLRGPGRHPVAP
;
A
#
# COMPACT_ATOMS: atom_id res chain seq x y z
N MET A 1 20.07 -5.53 13.91
CA MET A 1 19.36 -4.73 12.88
C MET A 1 17.88 -4.80 13.18
N VAL A 2 17.16 -3.70 13.07
CA VAL A 2 15.70 -3.67 13.23
C VAL A 2 15.08 -4.19 11.93
N GLU A 3 14.16 -5.14 12.03
CA GLU A 3 13.47 -5.68 10.85
C GLU A 3 12.60 -4.61 10.19
N ALA A 4 12.73 -4.45 8.87
CA ALA A 4 11.96 -3.44 8.10
C ALA A 4 10.46 -3.78 8.00
N VAL A 5 10.10 -5.06 8.11
CA VAL A 5 8.72 -5.55 8.20
C VAL A 5 8.64 -6.56 9.33
N LEU A 6 7.71 -6.37 10.24
CA LEU A 6 7.38 -7.35 11.26
C LEU A 6 6.33 -8.31 10.69
N LEU A 7 6.60 -9.60 10.79
CA LEU A 7 5.74 -10.65 10.27
C LEU A 7 5.27 -11.55 11.41
N GLY A 8 3.97 -11.78 11.48
CA GLY A 8 3.37 -12.57 12.53
C GLY A 8 2.01 -13.14 12.14
N THR A 9 1.28 -13.64 13.12
CA THR A 9 -0.09 -14.12 12.94
C THR A 9 -0.97 -13.69 14.09
N ILE A 10 -2.26 -13.47 13.81
CA ILE A 10 -3.29 -13.17 14.79
C ILE A 10 -4.22 -14.40 14.87
N ALA A 11 -4.27 -15.03 16.02
CA ALA A 11 -5.15 -16.19 16.23
C ALA A 11 -6.62 -15.79 16.30
N THR A 12 -7.49 -16.65 15.78
CA THR A 12 -8.95 -16.49 15.88
C THR A 12 -9.56 -17.57 16.79
N ALA A 13 -10.74 -17.31 17.34
CA ALA A 13 -11.46 -18.28 18.17
C ALA A 13 -11.88 -19.55 17.40
N SER A 14 -11.95 -19.48 16.07
CA SER A 14 -12.28 -20.64 15.21
C SER A 14 -11.11 -21.55 14.87
N GLY A 15 -9.89 -21.27 15.37
CA GLY A 15 -8.69 -22.05 15.08
C GLY A 15 -7.98 -21.65 13.79
N HIS A 16 -8.54 -20.74 13.00
CA HIS A 16 -7.81 -20.10 11.89
C HIS A 16 -6.92 -18.98 12.40
N VAL A 17 -6.01 -18.51 11.55
CA VAL A 17 -5.17 -17.34 11.83
C VAL A 17 -5.29 -16.31 10.72
N PHE A 18 -5.06 -15.04 11.06
CA PHE A 18 -4.76 -14.01 10.08
C PHE A 18 -3.25 -13.82 10.01
N GLY A 19 -2.69 -13.77 8.80
CA GLY A 19 -1.34 -13.27 8.60
C GLY A 19 -1.30 -11.79 8.99
N HIS A 20 -0.23 -11.34 9.64
CA HIS A 20 -0.06 -9.95 10.05
C HIS A 20 1.30 -9.43 9.60
N ALA A 21 1.30 -8.42 8.75
CA ALA A 21 2.49 -7.72 8.29
C ALA A 21 2.42 -6.25 8.72
N THR A 22 3.48 -5.78 9.38
CA THR A 22 3.59 -4.40 9.83
C THR A 22 4.82 -3.75 9.24
N LEU A 23 4.66 -2.68 8.45
CA LEU A 23 5.78 -1.86 7.98
C LEU A 23 6.46 -1.21 9.18
N ASN A 24 7.79 -1.34 9.29
CA ASN A 24 8.50 -0.97 10.51
C ASN A 24 9.70 -0.06 10.26
N ALA A 25 9.46 1.07 9.63
CA ALA A 25 10.44 2.15 9.45
C ALA A 25 9.81 3.52 9.74
N PRO A 26 9.22 3.75 10.95
CA PRO A 26 8.47 4.98 11.26
C PRO A 26 9.32 6.24 11.18
N ALA A 27 10.63 6.15 11.36
CA ALA A 27 11.56 7.28 11.22
C ALA A 27 11.61 7.84 9.79
N SER A 28 11.41 7.00 8.77
CA SER A 28 11.29 7.38 7.35
C SER A 28 9.83 7.44 6.88
N LEU A 29 8.87 7.57 7.80
CA LEU A 29 7.43 7.53 7.48
C LEU A 29 7.02 6.25 6.75
N ASN A 30 7.67 5.13 7.08
CA ASN A 30 7.49 3.83 6.45
C ASN A 30 7.64 3.88 4.93
N ALA A 31 8.60 4.69 4.42
CA ALA A 31 8.95 4.70 3.00
C ALA A 31 9.30 3.28 2.55
N LEU A 32 8.66 2.83 1.47
CA LEU A 32 8.76 1.47 0.99
C LEU A 32 10.15 1.21 0.40
N SER A 33 10.94 0.42 1.10
CA SER A 33 12.27 -0.01 0.66
C SER A 33 12.22 -1.32 -0.11
N LEU A 34 13.27 -1.60 -0.90
CA LEU A 34 13.42 -2.87 -1.58
C LEU A 34 13.39 -4.06 -0.59
N GLU A 35 14.02 -3.89 0.59
CA GLU A 35 13.97 -4.89 1.67
C GLU A 35 12.53 -5.18 2.10
N MET A 36 11.69 -4.15 2.29
CA MET A 36 10.28 -4.34 2.64
C MET A 36 9.54 -5.14 1.56
N VAL A 37 9.74 -4.79 0.30
CA VAL A 37 9.13 -5.49 -0.84
C VAL A 37 9.56 -6.95 -0.89
N ASP A 38 10.86 -7.21 -0.71
CA ASP A 38 11.45 -8.56 -0.74
C ASP A 38 11.00 -9.42 0.44
N ARG A 39 10.61 -8.83 1.56
CA ARG A 39 10.03 -9.54 2.70
C ARG A 39 8.53 -9.79 2.55
N LEU A 40 7.79 -8.79 2.07
CA LEU A 40 6.33 -8.88 1.93
C LEU A 40 5.91 -9.88 0.85
N ASN A 41 6.56 -9.84 -0.31
CA ASN A 41 6.12 -10.59 -1.47
C ASN A 41 6.13 -12.13 -1.26
N PRO A 42 7.22 -12.76 -0.79
CA PRO A 42 7.22 -14.19 -0.50
C PRO A 42 6.32 -14.55 0.67
N GLN A 43 6.21 -13.69 1.70
CA GLN A 43 5.35 -13.95 2.84
C GLN A 43 3.86 -13.96 2.47
N LEU A 44 3.43 -13.02 1.62
CA LEU A 44 2.06 -13.03 1.10
C LEU A 44 1.78 -14.30 0.31
N GLN A 45 2.75 -14.79 -0.51
CA GLN A 45 2.59 -16.08 -1.19
C GLN A 45 2.42 -17.21 -0.20
N ALA A 46 3.27 -17.30 0.83
CA ALA A 46 3.18 -18.35 1.85
C ALA A 46 1.80 -18.32 2.55
N TRP A 47 1.28 -17.15 2.87
CA TRP A 47 -0.07 -17.01 3.47
C TRP A 47 -1.19 -17.33 2.47
N ALA A 48 -1.00 -17.06 1.19
CA ALA A 48 -1.98 -17.46 0.17
C ALA A 48 -2.13 -18.97 0.11
N ASP A 49 -1.02 -19.70 0.23
CA ASP A 49 -0.95 -21.16 0.09
C ASP A 49 -1.32 -21.92 1.39
N ASP A 50 -1.23 -21.28 2.56
CA ASP A 50 -1.55 -21.92 3.85
C ASP A 50 -3.06 -21.92 4.11
N ALA A 51 -3.70 -23.09 4.07
CA ALA A 51 -5.14 -23.24 4.31
C ALA A 51 -5.61 -22.80 5.71
N ARG A 52 -4.71 -22.70 6.70
CA ARG A 52 -5.04 -22.21 8.05
C ARG A 52 -5.19 -20.69 8.10
N VAL A 53 -4.61 -19.98 7.13
CA VAL A 53 -4.65 -18.52 7.04
C VAL A 53 -5.98 -18.11 6.40
N ALA A 54 -6.85 -17.47 7.17
CA ALA A 54 -8.16 -17.00 6.73
C ALA A 54 -8.10 -15.66 5.96
N GLY A 55 -7.05 -14.87 6.18
CA GLY A 55 -6.84 -13.58 5.54
C GLY A 55 -5.56 -12.93 6.04
N VAL A 56 -5.30 -11.70 5.61
CA VAL A 56 -4.10 -10.94 5.96
C VAL A 56 -4.48 -9.55 6.46
N VAL A 57 -3.76 -9.05 7.47
CA VAL A 57 -3.78 -7.66 7.92
C VAL A 57 -2.43 -7.04 7.57
N LEU A 58 -2.45 -5.90 6.91
CA LEU A 58 -1.30 -5.07 6.59
C LEU A 58 -1.48 -3.70 7.26
N ASP A 59 -0.55 -3.35 8.13
CA ASP A 59 -0.51 -2.07 8.84
C ASP A 59 0.91 -1.51 8.91
N ALA A 60 1.13 -0.50 9.75
CA ALA A 60 2.44 0.10 9.90
C ALA A 60 2.68 0.64 11.31
N MET A 61 3.94 0.64 11.73
CA MET A 61 4.39 1.21 12.99
C MET A 61 4.35 2.75 12.97
N GLY A 62 4.08 3.31 14.16
CA GLY A 62 4.00 4.76 14.37
C GLY A 62 2.62 5.31 14.03
N ASP A 63 2.44 6.62 14.25
CA ASP A 63 1.14 7.31 14.13
C ASP A 63 1.08 8.32 12.97
N LYS A 64 2.23 8.60 12.33
CA LYS A 64 2.36 9.65 11.32
C LYS A 64 1.99 9.18 9.92
N ALA A 65 2.37 7.94 9.57
CA ALA A 65 2.20 7.43 8.22
C ALA A 65 2.03 5.91 8.21
N PHE A 66 1.13 5.44 7.37
CA PHE A 66 1.13 4.06 6.93
C PHE A 66 2.32 3.81 6.00
N CYS A 67 2.42 4.59 4.90
CA CYS A 67 3.55 4.54 3.97
C CYS A 67 3.59 5.84 3.13
N ALA A 68 4.73 6.53 3.16
CA ALA A 68 4.91 7.79 2.43
C ALA A 68 5.31 7.62 0.95
N GLY A 69 5.27 6.41 0.41
CA GLY A 69 5.70 6.07 -0.95
C GLY A 69 7.02 5.31 -0.98
N GLY A 70 7.59 5.10 -2.16
CA GLY A 70 8.88 4.46 -2.33
C GLY A 70 10.03 5.23 -1.68
N ASP A 71 11.12 4.56 -1.35
CA ASP A 71 12.34 5.19 -0.84
C ASP A 71 13.06 5.99 -1.95
N VAL A 72 12.58 7.22 -2.19
CA VAL A 72 13.08 8.14 -3.22
C VAL A 72 14.58 8.42 -3.03
N LEU A 73 15.09 8.42 -1.79
CA LEU A 73 16.51 8.64 -1.52
C LEU A 73 17.36 7.48 -2.03
N ALA A 74 16.91 6.25 -1.82
CA ALA A 74 17.57 5.06 -2.36
C ALA A 74 17.55 5.06 -3.89
N LEU A 75 16.40 5.36 -4.50
CA LEU A 75 16.24 5.49 -5.96
C LEU A 75 17.17 6.56 -6.52
N HIS A 76 17.20 7.74 -5.92
CA HIS A 76 18.09 8.84 -6.34
C HIS A 76 19.57 8.43 -6.28
N ARG A 77 20.00 7.76 -5.19
CA ARG A 77 21.39 7.26 -5.07
C ARG A 77 21.73 6.26 -6.19
N SER A 78 20.85 5.33 -6.49
CA SER A 78 21.03 4.35 -7.57
C SER A 78 21.19 5.05 -8.92
N ILE A 79 20.32 6.03 -9.20
CA ILE A 79 20.35 6.79 -10.47
C ILE A 79 21.64 7.60 -10.58
N THR A 80 22.02 8.33 -9.53
CA THR A 80 23.21 9.19 -9.55
C THR A 80 24.53 8.42 -9.56
N ALA A 81 24.57 7.22 -9.03
CA ALA A 81 25.72 6.32 -9.08
C ALA A 81 25.89 5.63 -10.44
N THR A 82 24.86 5.67 -11.29
CA THR A 82 24.88 4.99 -12.59
C THR A 82 25.55 5.87 -13.64
N PRO A 83 26.53 5.36 -14.41
CA PRO A 83 27.15 6.11 -15.51
C PRO A 83 26.12 6.56 -16.56
N ALA A 84 26.42 7.66 -17.25
CA ALA A 84 25.55 8.18 -18.31
C ALA A 84 25.23 7.10 -19.36
N GLY A 85 23.96 6.92 -19.68
CA GLY A 85 23.47 5.87 -20.58
C GLY A 85 23.32 4.47 -19.97
N GLY A 86 23.73 4.28 -18.71
CA GLY A 86 23.51 3.02 -17.99
C GLY A 86 22.10 2.89 -17.40
N VAL A 87 21.73 1.66 -17.05
CA VAL A 87 20.49 1.38 -16.34
C VAL A 87 20.76 1.32 -14.83
N PRO A 88 20.08 2.11 -13.98
CA PRO A 88 20.22 2.06 -12.53
C PRO A 88 19.57 0.79 -11.98
N GLN A 89 20.39 -0.26 -11.78
CA GLN A 89 19.94 -1.62 -11.51
C GLN A 89 19.06 -1.73 -10.24
N ASP A 90 19.46 -1.04 -9.15
CA ASP A 90 18.69 -1.11 -7.90
C ASP A 90 17.33 -0.42 -8.04
N ALA A 91 17.27 0.71 -8.77
CA ALA A 91 16.01 1.39 -9.03
C ALA A 91 15.11 0.54 -9.95
N ALA A 92 15.68 -0.08 -10.98
CA ALA A 92 14.93 -0.98 -11.87
C ALA A 92 14.39 -2.20 -11.09
N ALA A 93 15.22 -2.81 -10.24
CA ALA A 93 14.82 -3.93 -9.40
C ALA A 93 13.73 -3.54 -8.39
N PHE A 94 13.81 -2.32 -7.83
CA PHE A 94 12.78 -1.83 -6.93
C PHE A 94 11.42 -1.75 -7.62
N PHE A 95 11.30 -1.04 -8.74
CA PHE A 95 10.03 -0.90 -9.46
C PHE A 95 9.48 -2.24 -9.95
N GLU A 96 10.32 -3.12 -10.49
CA GLU A 96 9.89 -4.44 -10.94
C GLU A 96 9.27 -5.24 -9.79
N ARG A 97 9.91 -5.25 -8.62
CA ARG A 97 9.46 -6.05 -7.47
C ARG A 97 8.28 -5.39 -6.75
N GLU A 98 8.26 -4.06 -6.64
CA GLU A 98 7.13 -3.30 -6.12
C GLU A 98 5.85 -3.58 -6.93
N TYR A 99 5.92 -3.49 -8.26
CA TYR A 99 4.75 -3.75 -9.11
C TYR A 99 4.28 -5.21 -9.04
N ARG A 100 5.18 -6.15 -8.85
CA ARG A 100 4.80 -7.55 -8.57
C ARG A 100 4.10 -7.70 -7.23
N LEU A 101 4.54 -6.96 -6.21
CA LEU A 101 3.88 -6.91 -4.90
C LEU A 101 2.48 -6.31 -5.00
N ASP A 102 2.33 -5.17 -5.68
CA ASP A 102 1.04 -4.51 -5.89
C ASP A 102 0.06 -5.42 -6.63
N HIS A 103 0.52 -6.09 -7.70
CA HIS A 103 -0.29 -7.06 -8.42
C HIS A 103 -0.71 -8.22 -7.53
N ARG A 104 0.21 -8.75 -6.71
CA ARG A 104 -0.10 -9.82 -5.75
C ARG A 104 -1.14 -9.40 -4.73
N ILE A 105 -1.03 -8.21 -4.16
CA ILE A 105 -2.01 -7.66 -3.22
C ILE A 105 -3.38 -7.55 -3.91
N HIS A 106 -3.40 -7.03 -5.14
CA HIS A 106 -4.64 -6.84 -5.90
C HIS A 106 -5.33 -8.16 -6.28
N THR A 107 -4.56 -9.21 -6.55
CA THR A 107 -5.05 -10.54 -6.93
C THR A 107 -5.04 -11.53 -5.78
N PHE A 108 -4.85 -11.07 -4.55
CA PHE A 108 -4.71 -11.94 -3.39
C PHE A 108 -5.97 -12.80 -3.19
N PRO A 109 -5.85 -14.14 -3.06
CA PRO A 109 -7.00 -15.04 -3.11
C PRO A 109 -7.84 -15.07 -1.82
N LYS A 110 -7.39 -14.37 -0.77
CA LYS A 110 -8.06 -14.30 0.53
C LYS A 110 -8.32 -12.85 0.91
N PRO A 111 -9.20 -12.56 1.91
CA PRO A 111 -9.35 -11.20 2.41
C PRO A 111 -8.02 -10.60 2.85
N LEU A 112 -7.67 -9.45 2.30
CA LEU A 112 -6.52 -8.65 2.69
C LEU A 112 -7.01 -7.29 3.15
N LEU A 113 -6.83 -7.02 4.44
CA LEU A 113 -7.18 -5.76 5.06
C LEU A 113 -5.93 -4.89 5.17
N CYS A 114 -5.98 -3.69 4.61
CA CYS A 114 -4.93 -2.69 4.75
C CYS A 114 -5.42 -1.53 5.61
N TRP A 115 -4.68 -1.24 6.69
CA TRP A 115 -4.96 -0.15 7.62
C TRP A 115 -4.11 1.08 7.29
N GLY A 116 -4.66 1.96 6.45
CA GLY A 116 -3.99 3.17 5.97
C GLY A 116 -4.24 4.37 6.88
N HIS A 117 -3.44 4.55 7.93
CA HIS A 117 -3.50 5.73 8.81
C HIS A 117 -2.49 6.81 8.40
N GLY A 118 -2.72 8.06 8.82
CA GLY A 118 -1.79 9.17 8.59
C GLY A 118 -1.49 9.39 7.11
N ILE A 119 -0.22 9.50 6.74
CA ILE A 119 0.22 9.69 5.35
C ILE A 119 0.18 8.36 4.60
N VAL A 120 -0.45 8.36 3.41
CA VAL A 120 -0.47 7.24 2.45
C VAL A 120 -0.26 7.84 1.06
N MET A 121 0.95 7.70 0.52
CA MET A 121 1.34 8.35 -0.74
C MET A 121 2.05 7.37 -1.69
N GLY A 122 1.99 7.62 -2.98
CA GLY A 122 2.71 6.86 -4.00
C GLY A 122 2.58 5.36 -3.84
N GLY A 123 3.68 4.61 -3.70
CA GLY A 123 3.70 3.18 -3.42
C GLY A 123 2.83 2.75 -2.24
N GLY A 124 2.67 3.60 -1.21
CA GLY A 124 1.72 3.36 -0.13
C GLY A 124 0.26 3.30 -0.59
N ILE A 125 -0.10 4.05 -1.64
CA ILE A 125 -1.43 3.94 -2.27
C ILE A 125 -1.53 2.63 -3.05
N GLY A 126 -0.47 2.16 -3.71
CA GLY A 126 -0.45 0.85 -4.38
C GLY A 126 -0.83 -0.26 -3.41
N LEU A 127 -0.18 -0.31 -2.24
CA LEU A 127 -0.49 -1.27 -1.18
C LEU A 127 -1.93 -1.15 -0.68
N LEU A 128 -2.39 0.07 -0.37
CA LEU A 128 -3.73 0.31 0.16
C LEU A 128 -4.81 0.05 -0.89
N ALA A 129 -4.67 0.59 -2.10
CA ALA A 129 -5.70 0.52 -3.14
C ALA A 129 -5.86 -0.89 -3.71
N GLY A 130 -4.79 -1.68 -3.73
CA GLY A 130 -4.81 -3.09 -4.13
C GLY A 130 -5.54 -3.99 -3.16
N ALA A 131 -5.59 -3.64 -1.87
CA ALA A 131 -6.21 -4.45 -0.84
C ALA A 131 -7.73 -4.61 -1.05
N SER A 132 -8.27 -5.80 -0.74
CA SER A 132 -9.71 -6.06 -0.82
C SER A 132 -10.51 -5.30 0.25
N HIS A 133 -9.91 -5.06 1.41
CA HIS A 133 -10.50 -4.31 2.52
C HIS A 133 -9.58 -3.15 2.92
N ARG A 134 -10.05 -1.93 2.75
CA ARG A 134 -9.29 -0.71 3.00
C ARG A 134 -9.89 0.06 4.16
N VAL A 135 -9.11 0.24 5.20
CA VAL A 135 -9.48 1.04 6.36
C VAL A 135 -8.66 2.32 6.36
N VAL A 136 -9.33 3.45 6.49
CA VAL A 136 -8.70 4.76 6.63
C VAL A 136 -9.22 5.46 7.88
N THR A 137 -8.42 6.35 8.44
CA THR A 137 -8.77 7.13 9.64
C THR A 137 -9.17 8.56 9.25
N ALA A 138 -9.74 9.31 10.18
CA ALA A 138 -10.04 10.72 9.97
C ALA A 138 -8.78 11.59 9.69
N ARG A 139 -7.59 11.09 10.04
CA ARG A 139 -6.30 11.76 9.80
C ARG A 139 -5.59 11.28 8.55
N THR A 140 -6.15 10.33 7.81
CA THR A 140 -5.50 9.78 6.60
C THR A 140 -5.44 10.83 5.49
N LYS A 141 -4.24 10.98 4.93
CA LYS A 141 -3.95 11.87 3.80
C LYS A 141 -3.46 11.03 2.63
N LEU A 142 -4.26 10.97 1.56
CA LEU A 142 -3.95 10.22 0.34
C LEU A 142 -3.46 11.20 -0.73
N ALA A 143 -2.33 10.89 -1.39
CA ALA A 143 -1.83 11.65 -2.52
C ALA A 143 -0.98 10.79 -3.46
N MET A 144 -1.01 11.12 -4.76
CA MET A 144 -0.08 10.62 -5.77
C MET A 144 0.80 11.82 -6.21
N PRO A 145 1.91 12.10 -5.45
CA PRO A 145 2.71 13.32 -5.67
C PRO A 145 3.82 13.16 -6.72
N GLU A 146 3.87 12.06 -7.45
CA GLU A 146 4.96 11.63 -8.34
C GLU A 146 5.35 12.70 -9.35
N ILE A 147 4.38 13.48 -9.86
CA ILE A 147 4.64 14.55 -10.82
C ILE A 147 5.56 15.65 -10.28
N THR A 148 5.62 15.81 -8.94
CA THR A 148 6.50 16.81 -8.32
C THR A 148 7.98 16.44 -8.36
N ILE A 149 8.28 15.17 -8.62
CA ILE A 149 9.63 14.62 -8.76
C ILE A 149 9.92 14.10 -10.18
N GLY A 150 9.08 14.47 -11.16
CA GLY A 150 9.27 14.09 -12.55
C GLY A 150 8.87 12.67 -12.90
N LEU A 151 8.11 12.00 -12.02
CA LEU A 151 7.50 10.68 -12.29
C LEU A 151 6.02 10.84 -12.62
N TYR A 152 5.40 9.78 -13.10
CA TYR A 152 3.95 9.67 -13.27
C TYR A 152 3.34 8.85 -12.12
N PRO A 153 2.05 9.01 -11.81
CA PRO A 153 1.34 8.14 -10.89
C PRO A 153 1.35 6.68 -11.38
N ASP A 154 2.16 5.86 -10.77
CA ASP A 154 2.37 4.44 -11.06
C ASP A 154 1.55 3.52 -10.14
N VAL A 155 2.05 2.41 -9.68
CA VAL A 155 1.44 1.44 -8.72
C VAL A 155 -0.04 1.14 -8.97
N GLY A 156 -0.46 1.16 -10.23
CA GLY A 156 -1.87 1.01 -10.62
C GLY A 156 -2.72 2.27 -10.42
N GLY A 157 -2.12 3.43 -10.10
CA GLY A 157 -2.82 4.68 -9.81
C GLY A 157 -3.81 5.08 -10.89
N SER A 158 -3.45 5.03 -12.17
CA SER A 158 -4.36 5.33 -13.28
C SER A 158 -5.57 4.40 -13.32
N TRP A 159 -5.39 3.11 -13.01
CA TRP A 159 -6.47 2.12 -12.98
C TRP A 159 -7.42 2.36 -11.79
N PHE A 160 -6.89 2.59 -10.59
CA PHE A 160 -7.69 2.84 -9.40
C PHE A 160 -8.42 4.17 -9.46
N LEU A 161 -7.73 5.25 -9.85
CA LEU A 161 -8.32 6.59 -9.95
C LEU A 161 -9.43 6.66 -11.00
N ALA A 162 -9.24 6.05 -12.16
CA ALA A 162 -10.27 6.02 -13.20
C ALA A 162 -11.55 5.32 -12.73
N ARG A 163 -11.44 4.30 -11.88
CA ARG A 163 -12.60 3.58 -11.31
C ARG A 163 -13.26 4.33 -10.17
N ALA A 164 -12.46 4.96 -9.33
CA ALA A 164 -12.96 5.77 -8.21
C ALA A 164 -13.71 7.02 -8.67
N LEU A 165 -13.38 7.55 -9.84
CA LEU A 165 -14.01 8.74 -10.43
C LEU A 165 -15.22 8.41 -11.32
N ARG A 166 -15.46 7.13 -11.65
CA ARG A 166 -16.64 6.76 -12.45
C ARG A 166 -17.92 6.94 -11.62
N PRO A 167 -18.92 7.68 -12.13
CA PRO A 167 -20.25 7.65 -11.55
C PRO A 167 -20.78 6.20 -11.63
N VAL A 168 -21.22 5.64 -10.54
CA VAL A 168 -21.94 4.37 -10.57
C VAL A 168 -23.35 4.69 -11.13
N PRO A 169 -23.76 4.09 -12.25
CA PRO A 169 -25.10 4.32 -12.80
C PRO A 169 -26.15 4.00 -11.71
N GLY A 170 -27.07 4.93 -11.48
CA GLY A 170 -28.14 4.77 -10.48
C GLY A 170 -27.79 5.11 -9.04
N THR A 171 -26.57 5.56 -8.74
CA THR A 171 -26.22 6.05 -7.39
C THR A 171 -26.51 7.56 -7.29
N ASP A 172 -27.18 7.94 -6.20
CA ASP A 172 -27.37 9.34 -5.80
C ASP A 172 -26.01 10.06 -5.74
N ARG A 173 -26.00 11.34 -6.09
CA ARG A 173 -24.83 12.24 -5.97
C ARG A 173 -24.09 12.09 -4.63
N ARG A 174 -24.84 11.85 -3.54
CA ARG A 174 -24.29 11.66 -2.19
C ARG A 174 -23.53 10.32 -2.03
N ALA A 175 -23.89 9.27 -2.77
CA ALA A 175 -23.16 8.00 -2.76
C ALA A 175 -21.85 8.11 -3.57
N ALA A 176 -21.86 8.83 -4.70
CA ALA A 176 -20.68 9.15 -5.48
C ALA A 176 -19.70 10.05 -4.71
N GLU A 177 -20.19 10.98 -3.91
CA GLU A 177 -19.38 11.80 -3.01
C GLU A 177 -18.76 10.99 -1.86
N ARG A 178 -19.48 10.02 -1.30
CA ARG A 178 -18.94 9.10 -0.29
C ARG A 178 -17.81 8.23 -0.85
N GLN A 179 -17.96 7.74 -2.06
CA GLN A 179 -16.92 6.97 -2.75
C GLN A 179 -15.68 7.82 -3.08
N ARG A 180 -15.88 9.11 -3.39
CA ARG A 180 -14.80 10.09 -3.54
C ARG A 180 -14.10 10.41 -2.22
N CYS A 181 -14.80 10.35 -1.09
CA CYS A 181 -14.24 10.60 0.23
C CYS A 181 -13.22 9.55 0.69
N VAL A 182 -13.36 8.29 0.27
CA VAL A 182 -12.37 7.24 0.54
C VAL A 182 -11.01 7.57 -0.09
N LEU A 183 -11.00 8.39 -1.16
CA LEU A 183 -9.77 8.83 -1.84
C LEU A 183 -9.33 10.27 -1.50
N ARG A 184 -10.20 11.08 -0.88
CA ARG A 184 -9.89 12.50 -0.61
C ARG A 184 -9.49 12.81 0.83
N GLY A 185 -9.44 11.80 1.75
CA GLY A 185 -9.23 12.08 3.17
C GLY A 185 -10.44 12.80 3.81
N PRO A 186 -10.41 13.13 5.10
CA PRO A 186 -11.58 13.25 5.95
C PRO A 186 -12.49 14.43 5.61
N GLY A 187 -13.52 14.19 4.83
CA GLY A 187 -14.77 14.89 4.99
C GLY A 187 -15.59 14.15 6.05
N ARG A 188 -16.22 14.86 6.97
CA ARG A 188 -17.09 14.31 8.01
C ARG A 188 -18.18 13.45 7.37
N HIS A 189 -18.09 12.12 7.52
CA HIS A 189 -19.21 11.24 7.19
C HIS A 189 -19.47 10.33 8.39
N PRO A 190 -20.72 10.29 8.87
CA PRO A 190 -21.09 9.33 9.90
C PRO A 190 -20.95 7.92 9.34
N VAL A 191 -20.35 7.04 10.13
CA VAL A 191 -20.47 5.61 9.95
C VAL A 191 -21.97 5.32 10.08
N ALA A 192 -22.60 4.82 9.02
CA ALA A 192 -23.97 4.33 9.12
C ALA A 192 -23.99 3.09 10.02
N PRO A 193 -25.06 2.91 10.82
CA PRO A 193 -25.20 1.80 11.74
C PRO A 193 -25.20 0.45 11.05
#